data_1336fc6b23b009f1672f01965763cbe1
#
_entry.id   1336fc6b23b009f1672f01965763cbe1
#
_cell.length_a   1.000
_cell.length_b   1.000
_cell.length_c   1.000
_cell.angle_alpha   90.00
_cell.angle_beta   90.00
_cell.angle_gamma   90.00
#
_symmetry.space_group_name_H-M   'P 1'
#
loop_
_entity.id
_entity.type
_entity.pdbx_description
1 polymer ?
#
loop_
_entity_poly.entity_id
_entity_poly.type
_entity_poly.pdbx_seq_one_letter_code
_entity_poly.pdbx_strand_id
1 'polypeptide(L)'
;MTTSDGIKVVLSGENCRDWNGIHYREGMSRKNVGATKLSMNVATIPPGGVAFAHVHVDFELMLYILEGRVRHEYGDGLTEVVENKAGDFIFIGAGVPHEVFNMSETDPVVAVVARSDADEWQNIVPYEGRVQRHAADTSSRGE
;
A
#
# COMPACT_ATOMS: atom_id res chain seq x y z
N MET A 1 -10.88 -10.52 -18.85
CA MET A 1 -9.44 -10.78 -19.06
C MET A 1 -9.24 -11.37 -20.46
N THR A 2 -8.25 -10.89 -21.15
CA THR A 2 -7.86 -11.41 -22.47
C THR A 2 -6.55 -12.17 -22.33
N THR A 3 -6.45 -13.35 -22.92
CA THR A 3 -5.23 -14.15 -22.84
C THR A 3 -4.72 -14.49 -24.24
N SER A 4 -3.41 -14.45 -24.38
CA SER A 4 -2.69 -14.93 -25.55
C SER A 4 -1.29 -15.29 -25.09
N ASP A 5 -0.54 -15.99 -25.93
CA ASP A 5 0.83 -16.33 -25.59
C ASP A 5 1.65 -15.04 -25.50
N GLY A 6 2.21 -14.78 -24.34
CA GLY A 6 3.12 -13.68 -24.11
C GLY A 6 2.48 -12.37 -23.70
N ILE A 7 1.22 -12.12 -24.04
CA ILE A 7 0.55 -10.88 -23.65
C ILE A 7 -0.82 -11.20 -23.07
N LYS A 8 -1.09 -10.65 -21.88
CA LYS A 8 -2.37 -10.83 -21.19
C LYS A 8 -2.89 -9.49 -20.71
N VAL A 9 -4.20 -9.31 -20.77
CA VAL A 9 -4.87 -8.06 -20.38
C VAL A 9 -5.91 -8.38 -19.32
N VAL A 10 -5.89 -7.60 -18.24
CA VAL A 10 -6.93 -7.63 -17.21
C VAL A 10 -7.69 -6.31 -17.30
N LEU A 11 -8.98 -6.38 -17.56
CA LEU A 11 -9.81 -5.19 -17.69
C LEU A 11 -10.11 -4.59 -16.32
N SER A 12 -10.18 -3.27 -16.25
CA SER A 12 -10.40 -2.57 -14.98
C SER A 12 -11.78 -2.93 -14.42
N GLY A 13 -11.85 -2.98 -13.09
CA GLY A 13 -13.10 -3.18 -12.37
C GLY A 13 -13.55 -4.63 -12.23
N GLU A 14 -12.76 -5.60 -12.70
CA GLU A 14 -13.15 -7.00 -12.61
C GLU A 14 -13.25 -7.50 -11.16
N ASN A 15 -12.24 -7.23 -10.36
CA ASN A 15 -12.20 -7.71 -8.98
C ASN A 15 -11.72 -6.64 -8.04
N CYS A 16 -12.39 -6.54 -6.89
CA CYS A 16 -12.00 -5.61 -5.84
C CYS A 16 -11.92 -6.36 -4.51
N ARG A 17 -11.13 -5.84 -3.60
CA ARG A 17 -10.95 -6.41 -2.28
C ARG A 17 -10.68 -5.30 -1.28
N ASP A 18 -11.41 -5.31 -0.16
CA ASP A 18 -11.10 -4.43 0.96
C ASP A 18 -10.25 -5.18 1.96
N TRP A 19 -9.15 -4.56 2.37
CA TRP A 19 -8.25 -5.17 3.32
C TRP A 19 -7.39 -4.12 4.00
N ASN A 20 -7.22 -4.22 5.29
CA ASN A 20 -6.32 -3.38 6.09
C ASN A 20 -6.58 -1.87 5.92
N GLY A 21 -7.85 -1.47 5.78
CA GLY A 21 -8.21 -0.05 5.61
C GLY A 21 -8.08 0.46 4.19
N ILE A 22 -7.72 -0.39 3.26
CA ILE A 22 -7.48 -0.04 1.86
C ILE A 22 -8.48 -0.76 0.96
N HIS A 23 -8.97 -0.07 -0.06
CA HIS A 23 -9.75 -0.68 -1.12
C HIS A 23 -8.81 -0.98 -2.28
N TYR A 24 -8.67 -2.26 -2.62
CA TYR A 24 -7.82 -2.69 -3.73
C TYR A 24 -8.64 -3.06 -4.94
N ARG A 25 -8.23 -2.57 -6.10
CA ARG A 25 -8.66 -3.12 -7.37
C ARG A 25 -7.55 -4.07 -7.81
N GLU A 26 -7.88 -5.35 -7.94
CA GLU A 26 -6.90 -6.35 -8.33
C GLU A 26 -6.46 -6.11 -9.77
N GLY A 27 -5.15 -6.15 -9.99
CA GLY A 27 -4.57 -6.03 -11.32
C GLY A 27 -4.07 -7.38 -11.80
N MET A 28 -2.77 -7.57 -11.72
CA MET A 28 -2.11 -8.76 -12.26
C MET A 28 -1.29 -9.46 -11.19
N SER A 29 -1.35 -10.80 -11.19
CA SER A 29 -0.60 -11.63 -10.24
C SER A 29 -0.45 -13.03 -10.81
N ARG A 30 0.18 -13.90 -10.04
CA ARG A 30 0.26 -15.33 -10.39
C ARG A 30 -1.12 -15.92 -10.68
N LYS A 31 -2.08 -15.54 -9.88
CA LYS A 31 -3.43 -16.13 -9.90
C LYS A 31 -4.15 -15.94 -11.24
N ASN A 32 -4.03 -14.77 -11.86
CA ASN A 32 -4.80 -14.48 -13.08
C ASN A 32 -3.97 -14.44 -14.36
N VAL A 33 -2.70 -14.11 -14.28
CA VAL A 33 -1.88 -14.03 -15.51
C VAL A 33 -0.67 -14.96 -15.48
N GLY A 34 -0.47 -15.71 -14.39
CA GLY A 34 0.67 -16.62 -14.28
C GLY A 34 1.99 -15.91 -14.05
N ALA A 35 1.98 -14.71 -13.53
CA ALA A 35 3.20 -13.99 -13.20
C ALA A 35 4.03 -14.80 -12.20
N THR A 36 5.34 -14.74 -12.33
CA THR A 36 6.23 -15.49 -11.46
C THR A 36 7.07 -14.63 -10.53
N LYS A 37 7.15 -13.32 -10.78
CA LYS A 37 8.08 -12.44 -10.06
C LYS A 37 7.46 -11.19 -9.47
N LEU A 38 6.32 -10.76 -9.96
CA LEU A 38 5.72 -9.52 -9.51
C LEU A 38 4.20 -9.55 -9.60
N SER A 39 3.59 -8.66 -8.87
CA SER A 39 2.16 -8.39 -8.95
C SER A 39 1.92 -6.89 -8.92
N MET A 40 0.76 -6.46 -9.42
CA MET A 40 0.40 -5.04 -9.50
C MET A 40 -1.09 -4.88 -9.24
N ASN A 41 -1.43 -3.85 -8.48
CA ASN A 41 -2.83 -3.49 -8.25
C ASN A 41 -2.95 -1.98 -8.03
N VAL A 42 -4.19 -1.51 -7.87
CA VAL A 42 -4.47 -0.12 -7.54
C VAL A 42 -5.08 -0.09 -6.14
N ALA A 43 -4.49 0.72 -5.27
CA ALA A 43 -4.91 0.87 -3.88
C ALA A 43 -5.57 2.22 -3.67
N THR A 44 -6.68 2.24 -2.96
CA THR A 44 -7.38 3.48 -2.59
C THR A 44 -7.54 3.51 -1.08
N ILE A 45 -7.09 4.60 -0.46
CA ILE A 45 -7.34 4.86 0.95
C ILE A 45 -8.41 5.95 1.02
N PRO A 46 -9.57 5.67 1.64
CA PRO A 46 -10.65 6.65 1.67
C PRO A 46 -10.25 7.91 2.45
N PRO A 47 -11.01 9.01 2.28
CA PRO A 47 -10.75 10.22 3.05
C PRO A 47 -10.67 9.94 4.55
N GLY A 48 -9.66 10.49 5.20
CA GLY A 48 -9.41 10.26 6.63
C GLY A 48 -8.97 8.86 6.99
N GLY A 49 -8.77 8.00 6.00
CA GLY A 49 -8.47 6.59 6.22
C GLY A 49 -7.01 6.30 6.55
N VAL A 50 -6.79 5.07 6.97
CA VAL A 50 -5.46 4.57 7.38
C VAL A 50 -5.26 3.17 6.82
N ALA A 51 -4.08 2.95 6.24
CA ALA A 51 -3.60 1.60 5.98
C ALA A 51 -2.80 1.18 7.20
N PHE A 52 -3.31 0.23 7.96
CA PHE A 52 -2.77 -0.11 9.27
C PHE A 52 -1.36 -0.69 9.19
N ALA A 53 -0.60 -0.48 10.26
CA ALA A 53 0.81 -0.83 10.33
C ALA A 53 1.07 -2.30 9.97
N HIS A 54 2.00 -2.53 9.07
CA HIS A 54 2.35 -3.87 8.61
C HIS A 54 3.76 -3.91 8.04
N VAL A 55 4.22 -5.13 7.77
CA VAL A 55 5.54 -5.41 7.22
C VAL A 55 5.36 -6.34 6.02
N HIS A 56 6.08 -6.05 4.93
CA HIS A 56 6.19 -6.95 3.79
C HIS A 56 7.39 -7.87 3.99
N VAL A 57 7.11 -9.15 4.18
CA VAL A 57 8.18 -10.13 4.45
C VAL A 57 8.74 -10.62 3.11
N ASP A 58 10.05 -10.44 2.93
CA ASP A 58 10.80 -10.97 1.79
C ASP A 58 10.42 -10.40 0.42
N PHE A 59 9.72 -9.28 0.35
CA PHE A 59 9.51 -8.63 -0.94
C PHE A 59 9.53 -7.11 -0.81
N GLU A 60 9.78 -6.47 -1.95
CA GLU A 60 9.83 -5.01 -2.07
C GLU A 60 8.53 -4.51 -2.70
N LEU A 61 8.23 -3.25 -2.43
CA LEU A 61 7.04 -2.61 -2.96
C LEU A 61 7.40 -1.25 -3.50
N MET A 62 6.84 -0.93 -4.66
CA MET A 62 6.94 0.39 -5.24
C MET A 62 5.54 0.90 -5.51
N LEU A 63 5.33 2.20 -5.30
CA LEU A 63 4.05 2.78 -5.64
C LEU A 63 4.21 4.15 -6.27
N TYR A 64 3.22 4.48 -7.09
CA TYR A 64 3.11 5.79 -7.70
C TYR A 64 1.78 6.38 -7.31
N ILE A 65 1.80 7.58 -6.71
CA ILE A 65 0.60 8.25 -6.24
C ILE A 65 -0.11 8.90 -7.42
N LEU A 66 -1.32 8.45 -7.73
CA LEU A 66 -2.13 9.05 -8.78
C LEU A 66 -2.93 10.24 -8.27
N GLU A 67 -3.46 10.14 -7.05
CA GLU A 67 -4.30 11.18 -6.44
C GLU A 67 -4.05 11.25 -4.95
N GLY A 68 -4.13 12.45 -4.40
CA GLY A 68 -4.15 12.67 -2.98
C GLY A 68 -2.80 12.95 -2.35
N ARG A 69 -2.79 12.99 -1.02
CA ARG A 69 -1.60 13.23 -0.21
C ARG A 69 -1.54 12.20 0.89
N VAL A 70 -0.37 11.66 1.10
CA VAL A 70 -0.16 10.54 2.02
C VAL A 70 0.98 10.83 2.97
N ARG A 71 0.85 10.35 4.19
CA ARG A 71 1.90 10.36 5.21
C ARG A 71 2.23 8.94 5.56
N HIS A 72 3.50 8.56 5.42
CA HIS A 72 4.00 7.28 5.89
C HIS A 72 4.72 7.49 7.21
N GLU A 73 4.37 6.69 8.20
CA GLU A 73 5.16 6.55 9.42
C GLU A 73 5.82 5.18 9.33
N TYR A 74 7.13 5.13 9.45
CA TYR A 74 7.85 3.92 9.09
C TYR A 74 9.11 3.73 9.91
N GLY A 75 9.76 2.60 9.66
CA GLY A 75 10.97 2.23 10.34
C GLY A 75 10.69 1.61 11.70
N ASP A 76 11.74 1.29 12.40
CA ASP A 76 11.65 0.65 13.71
C ASP A 76 10.89 1.55 14.69
N GLY A 77 9.82 1.03 15.27
CA GLY A 77 8.96 1.80 16.17
C GLY A 77 8.06 2.82 15.45
N LEU A 78 8.09 2.88 14.13
CA LEU A 78 7.32 3.84 13.32
C LEU A 78 7.66 5.30 13.65
N THR A 79 8.93 5.58 13.87
CA THR A 79 9.39 6.90 14.33
C THR A 79 9.78 7.84 13.19
N GLU A 80 9.99 7.31 11.98
CA GLU A 80 10.31 8.12 10.82
C GLU A 80 9.05 8.53 10.08
N VAL A 81 9.06 9.68 9.44
CA VAL A 81 7.89 10.22 8.73
C VAL A 81 8.32 10.75 7.37
N VAL A 82 7.53 10.45 6.36
CA VAL A 82 7.65 11.07 5.04
C VAL A 82 6.26 11.38 4.50
N GLU A 83 6.12 12.53 3.85
CA GLU A 83 4.86 12.94 3.25
C GLU A 83 5.05 13.10 1.74
N ASN A 84 4.07 12.61 0.98
CA ASN A 84 4.11 12.61 -0.46
C ASN A 84 2.75 12.96 -1.03
N LYS A 85 2.73 13.30 -2.31
CA LYS A 85 1.51 13.69 -3.02
C LYS A 85 1.49 13.11 -4.42
N ALA A 86 0.39 13.33 -5.11
CA ALA A 86 0.22 12.89 -6.50
C ALA A 86 1.44 13.27 -7.33
N GLY A 87 1.93 12.31 -8.10
CA GLY A 87 3.13 12.44 -8.92
C GLY A 87 4.40 11.91 -8.28
N ASP A 88 4.38 11.56 -7.00
CA ASP A 88 5.56 11.03 -6.34
C ASP A 88 5.64 9.50 -6.44
N PHE A 89 6.87 8.99 -6.52
CA PHE A 89 7.16 7.56 -6.41
C PHE A 89 7.66 7.26 -5.02
N ILE A 90 7.27 6.11 -4.49
CA ILE A 90 7.68 5.66 -3.15
C ILE A 90 8.18 4.23 -3.23
N PHE A 91 9.31 3.94 -2.59
CA PHE A 91 9.86 2.60 -2.47
C PHE A 91 9.78 2.16 -1.00
N ILE A 92 9.30 0.94 -0.78
CA ILE A 92 9.26 0.35 0.56
C ILE A 92 10.03 -0.97 0.51
N GLY A 93 11.15 -1.03 1.22
CA GLY A 93 11.99 -2.21 1.27
C GLY A 93 11.34 -3.35 2.05
N ALA A 94 11.81 -4.56 1.78
CA ALA A 94 11.38 -5.74 2.54
C ALA A 94 11.72 -5.56 4.02
N GLY A 95 10.80 -5.93 4.89
CA GLY A 95 11.01 -5.88 6.32
C GLY A 95 10.85 -4.51 6.97
N VAL A 96 10.52 -3.48 6.20
CA VAL A 96 10.34 -2.13 6.76
C VAL A 96 8.90 -1.96 7.24
N PRO A 97 8.69 -1.81 8.55
CA PRO A 97 7.34 -1.57 9.05
C PRO A 97 6.86 -0.17 8.66
N HIS A 98 5.59 -0.08 8.31
CA HIS A 98 5.02 1.22 7.92
C HIS A 98 3.52 1.25 8.15
N GLU A 99 3.02 2.46 8.37
CA GLU A 99 1.60 2.75 8.47
C GLU A 99 1.33 3.98 7.61
N VAL A 100 0.22 3.99 6.88
CA VAL A 100 -0.04 4.99 5.85
C VAL A 100 -1.33 5.73 6.16
N PHE A 101 -1.25 7.05 6.15
CA PHE A 101 -2.38 7.91 6.48
C PHE A 101 -2.77 8.76 5.27
N ASN A 102 -4.06 8.78 4.97
CA ASN A 102 -4.58 9.76 4.04
C ASN A 102 -4.65 11.11 4.78
N MET A 103 -3.98 12.11 4.23
CA MET A 103 -3.89 13.42 4.87
C MET A 103 -5.09 14.30 4.61
N SER A 104 -6.06 13.85 3.83
CA SER A 104 -7.26 14.61 3.48
C SER A 104 -8.50 13.98 4.11
N GLU A 105 -9.41 14.82 4.61
CA GLU A 105 -10.70 14.38 5.11
C GLU A 105 -11.77 14.35 4.01
N THR A 106 -11.43 14.82 2.81
CA THR A 106 -12.39 14.93 1.71
C THR A 106 -12.02 14.15 0.46
N ASP A 107 -10.72 13.93 0.21
CA ASP A 107 -10.25 13.33 -1.03
C ASP A 107 -9.57 11.98 -0.78
N PRO A 108 -9.75 11.00 -1.68
CA PRO A 108 -9.07 9.71 -1.54
C PRO A 108 -7.59 9.82 -1.91
N VAL A 109 -6.82 8.85 -1.45
CA VAL A 109 -5.49 8.58 -1.99
C VAL A 109 -5.63 7.40 -2.94
N VAL A 110 -5.12 7.54 -4.15
CA VAL A 110 -5.13 6.46 -5.15
C VAL A 110 -3.70 6.24 -5.61
N ALA A 111 -3.25 5.00 -5.55
CA ALA A 111 -1.87 4.64 -5.92
C ALA A 111 -1.83 3.35 -6.73
N VAL A 112 -0.93 3.33 -7.72
CA VAL A 112 -0.54 2.09 -8.39
C VAL A 112 0.52 1.43 -7.53
N VAL A 113 0.35 0.14 -7.23
CA VAL A 113 1.25 -0.60 -6.35
C VAL A 113 1.83 -1.79 -7.11
N ALA A 114 3.15 -1.89 -7.12
CA ALA A 114 3.88 -3.01 -7.70
C ALA A 114 4.67 -3.71 -6.59
N ARG A 115 4.60 -5.04 -6.56
CA ARG A 115 5.29 -5.88 -5.58
C ARG A 115 6.23 -6.84 -6.28
N SER A 116 7.36 -7.10 -5.68
CA SER A 116 8.29 -8.13 -6.16
C SER A 116 7.90 -9.53 -5.70
N ASP A 117 6.59 -9.76 -5.54
CA ASP A 117 5.99 -11.04 -5.18
C ASP A 117 4.79 -11.25 -6.09
N ALA A 118 4.74 -12.39 -6.76
CA ALA A 118 3.64 -12.68 -7.67
C ALA A 118 2.34 -13.02 -6.94
N ASP A 119 2.40 -13.29 -5.64
CA ASP A 119 1.24 -13.60 -4.80
C ASP A 119 0.83 -12.35 -4.04
N GLU A 120 -0.26 -11.74 -4.44
CA GLU A 120 -0.67 -10.39 -3.98
C GLU A 120 -0.82 -10.24 -2.47
N TRP A 121 -1.31 -11.27 -1.80
CA TRP A 121 -1.75 -11.15 -0.41
C TRP A 121 -0.90 -11.95 0.57
N GLN A 122 0.15 -12.58 0.06
CA GLN A 122 1.05 -13.38 0.88
C GLN A 122 2.12 -12.51 1.53
N ASN A 123 2.70 -13.02 2.61
CA ASN A 123 3.90 -12.45 3.21
C ASN A 123 3.73 -11.01 3.71
N ILE A 124 2.52 -10.66 4.17
CA ILE A 124 2.23 -9.38 4.79
C ILE A 124 1.76 -9.67 6.22
N VAL A 125 2.45 -9.10 7.20
CA VAL A 125 2.10 -9.34 8.60
C VAL A 125 1.87 -8.01 9.34
N PRO A 126 0.92 -7.99 10.29
CA PRO A 126 0.69 -6.80 11.10
C PRO A 126 1.94 -6.43 11.91
N TYR A 127 2.14 -5.15 12.12
CA TYR A 127 3.24 -4.65 12.94
C TYR A 127 2.68 -3.97 14.18
N GLU A 128 3.14 -4.39 15.36
CA GLU A 128 2.65 -3.87 16.62
C GLU A 128 3.74 -3.19 17.46
N GLY A 129 4.85 -2.85 16.81
CA GLY A 129 6.02 -2.28 17.49
C GLY A 129 6.04 -0.77 17.62
N ARG A 130 4.91 -0.08 17.36
CA ARG A 130 4.89 1.39 17.48
C ARG A 130 5.37 1.84 18.85
N VAL A 131 6.33 2.77 18.85
CA VAL A 131 6.84 3.34 20.09
C VAL A 131 5.78 4.22 20.73
N GLN A 132 5.54 4.02 22.02
CA GLN A 132 4.64 4.87 22.79
C GLN A 132 5.23 6.27 22.90
N ARG A 133 4.45 7.26 22.59
CA ARG A 133 4.86 8.63 22.65
C ARG A 133 4.37 9.28 23.94
N HIS A 134 5.01 10.38 24.31
CA HIS A 134 4.49 11.32 25.25
C HIS A 134 3.04 11.69 24.91
N ALA A 135 2.23 12.02 25.90
CA ALA A 135 0.85 12.42 25.66
C ALA A 135 0.74 13.59 24.67
N ALA A 136 1.68 14.55 24.75
CA ALA A 136 1.68 15.69 23.84
C ALA A 136 1.99 15.29 22.40
N ASP A 137 2.79 14.25 22.22
CA ASP A 137 3.14 13.75 20.88
C ASP A 137 2.00 12.95 20.26
N THR A 138 1.32 12.14 21.07
CA THR A 138 0.22 11.34 20.58
C THR A 138 -0.92 12.21 20.07
N SER A 139 -1.18 13.35 20.72
CA SER A 139 -2.22 14.25 20.27
C SER A 139 -1.97 14.83 18.88
N SER A 140 -0.71 14.95 18.49
CA SER A 140 -0.36 15.51 17.19
C SER A 140 -0.72 14.59 16.02
N ARG A 141 -1.06 13.35 16.29
CA ARG A 141 -1.40 12.36 15.28
C ARG A 141 -2.91 12.28 15.00
N GLY A 142 -3.70 13.07 15.66
CA GLY A 142 -5.14 13.08 15.46
C GLY A 142 -5.83 11.83 15.96
N GLU A 143 -5.34 11.22 16.95
CA GLU A 143 -5.90 10.01 17.55
C GLU A 143 -7.16 10.28 18.35
#